data_77891a88ff5bffea6a7cff9be278c351
#
_entry.id   77891a88ff5bffea6a7cff9be278c351
#
_cell.length_a   1.000
_cell.length_b   1.000
_cell.length_c   1.000
_cell.angle_alpha   90.00
_cell.angle_beta   90.00
_cell.angle_gamma   90.00
#
_symmetry.space_group_name_H-M   'P 1'
#
loop_
_entity.id
_entity.type
_entity.pdbx_description
1 polymer ?
#
loop_
_entity_poly.entity_id
_entity_poly.type
_entity_poly.pdbx_seq_one_letter_code
_entity_poly.pdbx_strand_id
1 'polypeptide(L)'
;VKIHSIAFEFLEPFCDEYVDWVQDPGEADFILTMNSGGREGMEAMGYARSLADKYDKPLCWWTIEDPNAYAGFVAQARLADYVFTSDRACIPYYRRDCRHDRVFWLPLAASEKFHRPLPLREDATDFVFSGNWYDSQWEARRWGVQTVILPLAEAGYSITCFSLDEPPYPILLQEPNQWIGPTDPRSPGYYGATAEQYTWGKVALGVNNQRSGMDGRGETVMTSMRTFEVLACGKPFLAAHSDAYEALGFKNAAFGIEGEGHMIVLPCDCQPDVDIMGWFDRFGDAMAERGRAFVLAHHTYGHRMRAIMEAIG
;
A
#
# COMPACT_ATOMS: atom_id res chain seq x y z
N VAL A 1 -18.16 15.75 6.91
CA VAL A 1 -18.95 14.57 6.47
C VAL A 1 -18.97 13.56 7.59
N LYS A 2 -20.17 13.08 7.91
CA LYS A 2 -20.38 12.10 8.96
C LYS A 2 -20.43 10.68 8.39
N ILE A 3 -19.58 9.79 8.89
CA ILE A 3 -19.48 8.41 8.41
C ILE A 3 -19.70 7.44 9.57
N HIS A 4 -20.55 6.43 9.36
CA HIS A 4 -20.62 5.26 10.24
C HIS A 4 -19.77 4.15 9.62
N SER A 5 -18.74 3.70 10.36
CA SER A 5 -17.82 2.67 9.89
C SER A 5 -18.18 1.29 10.43
N ILE A 6 -17.97 0.25 9.62
CA ILE A 6 -18.14 -1.15 10.00
C ILE A 6 -16.98 -1.94 9.42
N ALA A 7 -16.22 -2.65 10.26
CA ALA A 7 -15.03 -3.40 9.86
C ALA A 7 -14.01 -2.54 9.09
N PHE A 8 -13.82 -1.31 9.55
CA PHE A 8 -12.93 -0.31 8.92
C PHE A 8 -11.79 0.12 9.84
N GLU A 9 -11.64 -0.50 11.00
CA GLU A 9 -10.74 -0.14 12.09
C GLU A 9 -9.28 -0.02 11.65
N PHE A 10 -8.89 -0.74 10.59
CA PHE A 10 -7.54 -0.67 10.04
C PHE A 10 -7.21 0.69 9.42
N LEU A 11 -8.16 1.31 8.70
CA LEU A 11 -7.94 2.59 8.00
C LEU A 11 -8.52 3.79 8.75
N GLU A 12 -9.41 3.58 9.70
CA GLU A 12 -10.09 4.64 10.46
C GLU A 12 -9.10 5.67 11.04
N PRO A 13 -8.01 5.26 11.74
CA PRO A 13 -7.06 6.22 12.31
C PRO A 13 -6.35 7.09 11.28
N PHE A 14 -6.23 6.62 10.03
CA PHE A 14 -5.62 7.38 8.94
C PHE A 14 -6.56 8.41 8.32
N CYS A 15 -7.84 8.31 8.61
CA CYS A 15 -8.91 9.14 8.06
C CYS A 15 -9.49 10.16 9.07
N ASP A 16 -9.16 10.06 10.36
CA ASP A 16 -9.72 10.86 11.47
C ASP A 16 -9.72 12.37 11.23
N GLU A 17 -8.73 12.90 10.52
CA GLU A 17 -8.59 14.33 10.27
C GLU A 17 -9.52 14.85 9.16
N TYR A 18 -10.17 13.94 8.42
CA TYR A 18 -10.91 14.29 7.21
C TYR A 18 -12.42 14.04 7.30
N VAL A 19 -12.86 13.28 8.32
CA VAL A 19 -14.24 12.87 8.48
C VAL A 19 -14.65 12.85 9.96
N ASP A 20 -15.94 12.98 10.21
CA ASP A 20 -16.52 12.80 11.55
C ASP A 20 -17.09 11.37 11.67
N TRP A 21 -16.46 10.53 12.47
CA TRP A 21 -16.96 9.20 12.76
C TRP A 21 -18.14 9.26 13.72
N VAL A 22 -19.30 8.72 13.34
CA VAL A 22 -20.51 8.69 14.16
C VAL A 22 -20.86 7.29 14.58
N GLN A 23 -21.32 7.15 15.83
CA GLN A 23 -21.75 5.86 16.38
C GLN A 23 -23.18 5.49 15.95
N ASP A 24 -24.06 6.49 15.79
CA ASP A 24 -25.43 6.28 15.31
C ASP A 24 -25.46 6.31 13.77
N PRO A 25 -25.79 5.18 13.10
CA PRO A 25 -25.91 5.15 11.64
C PRO A 25 -26.94 6.14 11.08
N GLY A 26 -27.94 6.52 11.90
CA GLY A 26 -28.96 7.51 11.51
C GLY A 26 -28.38 8.92 11.30
N GLU A 27 -27.29 9.25 11.98
CA GLU A 27 -26.59 10.54 11.85
C GLU A 27 -25.61 10.59 10.70
N ALA A 28 -25.26 9.42 10.11
CA ALA A 28 -24.27 9.34 9.06
C ALA A 28 -24.79 9.87 7.72
N ASP A 29 -23.92 10.39 6.90
CA ASP A 29 -24.21 10.71 5.50
C ASP A 29 -24.19 9.41 4.66
N PHE A 30 -23.29 8.50 4.98
CA PHE A 30 -23.22 7.15 4.40
C PHE A 30 -22.55 6.15 5.38
N ILE A 31 -22.69 4.87 5.08
CA ILE A 31 -22.02 3.77 5.80
C ILE A 31 -20.82 3.31 4.98
N LEU A 32 -19.65 3.24 5.59
CA LEU A 32 -18.42 2.77 4.96
C LEU A 32 -17.96 1.47 5.60
N THR A 33 -17.70 0.47 4.77
CA THR A 33 -17.13 -0.80 5.20
C THR A 33 -15.93 -1.20 4.36
N MET A 34 -15.04 -1.97 4.91
CA MET A 34 -13.87 -2.52 4.24
C MET A 34 -13.99 -4.05 4.15
N ASN A 35 -13.25 -4.64 3.24
CA ASN A 35 -13.20 -6.09 3.15
C ASN A 35 -12.55 -6.73 4.36
N SER A 36 -13.19 -7.73 4.90
CA SER A 36 -12.56 -8.80 5.66
C SER A 36 -12.87 -10.13 4.98
N GLY A 37 -11.92 -11.07 5.00
CA GLY A 37 -12.06 -12.33 4.27
C GLY A 37 -13.12 -13.26 4.85
N GLY A 38 -13.62 -14.17 4.03
CA GLY A 38 -14.40 -15.32 4.46
C GLY A 38 -15.79 -15.00 5.04
N ARG A 39 -16.20 -15.83 6.00
CA ARG A 39 -17.53 -15.78 6.61
C ARG A 39 -17.74 -14.49 7.41
N GLU A 40 -16.75 -14.07 8.17
CA GLU A 40 -16.82 -12.87 9.02
C GLU A 40 -17.06 -11.61 8.16
N GLY A 41 -16.39 -11.50 7.03
CA GLY A 41 -16.61 -10.40 6.10
C GLY A 41 -18.01 -10.38 5.50
N MET A 42 -18.58 -11.54 5.22
CA MET A 42 -19.97 -11.61 4.74
C MET A 42 -20.97 -11.25 5.83
N GLU A 43 -20.73 -11.65 7.08
CA GLU A 43 -21.58 -11.29 8.23
C GLU A 43 -21.52 -9.77 8.48
N ALA A 44 -20.32 -9.18 8.49
CA ALA A 44 -20.16 -7.73 8.64
C ALA A 44 -20.85 -6.96 7.51
N MET A 45 -20.69 -7.42 6.26
CA MET A 45 -21.32 -6.80 5.11
C MET A 45 -22.85 -6.93 5.12
N GLY A 46 -23.38 -8.08 5.53
CA GLY A 46 -24.83 -8.28 5.75
C GLY A 46 -25.39 -7.37 6.81
N TYR A 47 -24.66 -7.18 7.90
CA TYR A 47 -25.02 -6.23 8.97
C TYR A 47 -25.00 -4.79 8.45
N ALA A 48 -23.94 -4.38 7.74
CA ALA A 48 -23.83 -3.06 7.14
C ALA A 48 -25.00 -2.77 6.18
N ARG A 49 -25.38 -3.75 5.35
CA ARG A 49 -26.56 -3.62 4.45
C ARG A 49 -27.84 -3.42 5.23
N SER A 50 -28.05 -4.18 6.30
CA SER A 50 -29.26 -4.05 7.14
C SER A 50 -29.39 -2.66 7.79
N LEU A 51 -28.26 -2.05 8.19
CA LEU A 51 -28.26 -0.69 8.73
C LEU A 51 -28.52 0.34 7.61
N ALA A 52 -27.89 0.17 6.47
CA ALA A 52 -28.07 1.05 5.32
C ALA A 52 -29.55 1.10 4.88
N ASP A 53 -30.20 -0.07 4.80
CA ASP A 53 -31.63 -0.16 4.48
C ASP A 53 -32.52 0.46 5.57
N LYS A 54 -32.18 0.21 6.85
CA LYS A 54 -32.97 0.72 7.99
C LYS A 54 -32.97 2.25 8.06
N TYR A 55 -31.81 2.85 7.79
CA TYR A 55 -31.61 4.30 7.94
C TYR A 55 -31.64 5.06 6.60
N ASP A 56 -31.91 4.39 5.51
CA ASP A 56 -31.92 4.94 4.14
C ASP A 56 -30.60 5.66 3.82
N LYS A 57 -29.47 4.97 4.04
CA LYS A 57 -28.12 5.50 3.81
C LYS A 57 -27.40 4.72 2.70
N PRO A 58 -26.58 5.41 1.87
CA PRO A 58 -25.71 4.72 0.91
C PRO A 58 -24.74 3.78 1.63
N LEU A 59 -24.54 2.56 1.11
CA LEU A 59 -23.54 1.62 1.57
C LEU A 59 -22.35 1.63 0.63
N CYS A 60 -21.21 2.08 1.13
CA CYS A 60 -19.93 2.13 0.45
C CYS A 60 -19.04 0.98 0.92
N TRP A 61 -18.49 0.24 -0.01
CA TRP A 61 -17.54 -0.83 0.29
C TRP A 61 -16.20 -0.57 -0.41
N TRP A 62 -15.10 -0.57 0.38
CA TRP A 62 -13.75 -0.36 -0.13
C TRP A 62 -12.91 -1.63 0.03
N THR A 63 -12.47 -2.22 -1.09
CA THR A 63 -11.59 -3.39 -1.09
C THR A 63 -10.12 -2.96 -1.26
N ILE A 64 -9.26 -3.49 -0.38
CA ILE A 64 -7.83 -3.20 -0.36
C ILE A 64 -6.96 -4.41 -0.76
N GLU A 65 -7.57 -5.59 -0.95
CA GLU A 65 -6.88 -6.85 -1.28
C GLU A 65 -7.05 -7.28 -2.74
N ASP A 66 -7.63 -6.40 -3.58
CA ASP A 66 -7.70 -6.66 -5.01
C ASP A 66 -6.31 -6.58 -5.66
N PRO A 67 -6.05 -7.37 -6.69
CA PRO A 67 -6.95 -8.32 -7.34
C PRO A 67 -6.97 -9.71 -6.70
N ASN A 68 -6.11 -9.95 -5.70
CA ASN A 68 -5.84 -11.28 -5.16
C ASN A 68 -7.08 -11.95 -4.54
N ALA A 69 -7.92 -11.16 -3.89
CA ALA A 69 -9.10 -11.64 -3.18
C ALA A 69 -10.42 -11.44 -3.96
N TYR A 70 -10.38 -10.96 -5.20
CA TYR A 70 -11.56 -10.62 -6.01
C TYR A 70 -12.66 -11.69 -5.97
N ALA A 71 -12.32 -12.95 -6.21
CA ALA A 71 -13.30 -14.04 -6.26
C ALA A 71 -14.07 -14.22 -4.93
N GLY A 72 -13.39 -14.03 -3.80
CA GLY A 72 -13.99 -14.07 -2.47
C GLY A 72 -14.82 -12.83 -2.13
N PHE A 73 -14.57 -11.71 -2.79
CA PHE A 73 -15.16 -10.41 -2.46
C PHE A 73 -16.37 -10.02 -3.31
N VAL A 74 -16.59 -10.68 -4.46
CA VAL A 74 -17.74 -10.40 -5.33
C VAL A 74 -19.09 -10.48 -4.61
N ALA A 75 -19.23 -11.44 -3.69
CA ALA A 75 -20.47 -11.60 -2.93
C ALA A 75 -20.74 -10.40 -2.00
N GLN A 76 -19.68 -9.85 -1.39
CA GLN A 76 -19.77 -8.64 -0.57
C GLN A 76 -20.06 -7.41 -1.42
N ALA A 77 -19.33 -7.24 -2.53
CA ALA A 77 -19.50 -6.13 -3.45
C ALA A 77 -20.94 -6.00 -3.98
N ARG A 78 -21.64 -7.12 -4.18
CA ARG A 78 -23.06 -7.14 -4.62
C ARG A 78 -24.03 -6.54 -3.62
N LEU A 79 -23.67 -6.44 -2.35
CA LEU A 79 -24.49 -5.83 -1.30
C LEU A 79 -24.28 -4.32 -1.19
N ALA A 80 -23.19 -3.79 -1.76
CA ALA A 80 -22.86 -2.38 -1.72
C ALA A 80 -23.60 -1.56 -2.77
N ASP A 81 -23.92 -0.31 -2.45
CA ASP A 81 -24.42 0.66 -3.42
C ASP A 81 -23.28 1.28 -4.22
N TYR A 82 -22.11 1.42 -3.60
CA TYR A 82 -20.88 1.94 -4.20
C TYR A 82 -19.71 1.01 -3.88
N VAL A 83 -18.97 0.63 -4.91
CA VAL A 83 -17.80 -0.24 -4.79
C VAL A 83 -16.55 0.56 -5.12
N PHE A 84 -15.59 0.56 -4.19
CA PHE A 84 -14.28 1.17 -4.38
C PHE A 84 -13.21 0.07 -4.38
N THR A 85 -12.49 -0.07 -5.49
CA THR A 85 -11.46 -1.10 -5.64
C THR A 85 -10.06 -0.48 -5.67
N SER A 86 -9.11 -1.10 -4.97
CA SER A 86 -7.71 -0.70 -5.01
C SER A 86 -7.03 -1.03 -6.35
N ASP A 87 -7.61 -1.93 -7.15
CA ASP A 87 -7.09 -2.29 -8.46
C ASP A 87 -8.01 -1.82 -9.60
N ARG A 88 -7.49 -0.89 -10.41
CA ARG A 88 -8.21 -0.37 -11.58
C ARG A 88 -8.67 -1.47 -12.55
N ALA A 89 -7.90 -2.54 -12.69
CA ALA A 89 -8.23 -3.66 -13.57
C ALA A 89 -9.46 -4.45 -13.10
N CYS A 90 -9.84 -4.36 -11.82
CA CYS A 90 -11.03 -5.02 -11.27
C CYS A 90 -12.34 -4.30 -11.59
N ILE A 91 -12.32 -3.03 -12.01
CA ILE A 91 -13.55 -2.25 -12.29
C ILE A 91 -14.51 -2.94 -13.26
N PRO A 92 -14.10 -3.38 -14.47
CA PRO A 92 -15.02 -3.98 -15.42
C PRO A 92 -15.63 -5.30 -14.89
N TYR A 93 -14.88 -6.01 -14.05
CA TYR A 93 -15.35 -7.26 -13.45
C TYR A 93 -16.39 -7.00 -12.36
N TYR A 94 -16.14 -6.06 -11.46
CA TYR A 94 -17.14 -5.66 -10.46
C TYR A 94 -18.40 -5.08 -11.09
N ARG A 95 -18.30 -4.24 -12.13
CA ARG A 95 -19.48 -3.73 -12.87
C ARG A 95 -20.32 -4.85 -13.43
N ARG A 96 -19.69 -5.83 -14.08
CA ARG A 96 -20.38 -7.01 -14.59
C ARG A 96 -21.04 -7.82 -13.48
N ASP A 97 -20.29 -8.12 -12.42
CA ASP A 97 -20.70 -9.09 -11.40
C ASP A 97 -21.63 -8.48 -10.34
N CYS A 98 -21.53 -7.18 -10.07
CA CYS A 98 -22.47 -6.43 -9.21
C CYS A 98 -23.68 -5.89 -9.99
N ARG A 99 -23.61 -5.84 -11.32
CA ARG A 99 -24.67 -5.36 -12.22
C ARG A 99 -25.04 -3.89 -12.01
N HIS A 100 -24.08 -3.05 -11.67
CA HIS A 100 -24.20 -1.60 -11.60
C HIS A 100 -22.88 -0.91 -11.96
N ASP A 101 -22.95 0.37 -12.36
CA ASP A 101 -21.79 1.15 -12.81
C ASP A 101 -21.09 1.95 -11.70
N ARG A 102 -21.63 1.95 -10.47
CA ARG A 102 -21.07 2.67 -9.33
C ARG A 102 -19.86 1.93 -8.74
N VAL A 103 -18.86 1.71 -9.58
CA VAL A 103 -17.59 1.04 -9.27
C VAL A 103 -16.45 1.98 -9.65
N PHE A 104 -15.61 2.31 -8.70
CA PHE A 104 -14.58 3.33 -8.82
C PHE A 104 -13.21 2.80 -8.41
N TRP A 105 -12.16 3.33 -9.01
CA TRP A 105 -10.79 3.06 -8.59
C TRP A 105 -10.44 3.93 -7.38
N LEU A 106 -10.06 3.30 -6.29
CA LEU A 106 -9.66 3.98 -5.07
C LEU A 106 -8.45 3.26 -4.45
N PRO A 107 -7.22 3.58 -4.88
CA PRO A 107 -6.01 2.99 -4.32
C PRO A 107 -5.82 3.42 -2.86
N LEU A 108 -5.00 2.67 -2.11
CA LEU A 108 -4.55 3.08 -0.78
C LEU A 108 -3.79 4.42 -0.84
N ALA A 109 -3.39 4.96 0.30
CA ALA A 109 -2.84 6.30 0.40
C ALA A 109 -1.84 6.43 1.56
N ALA A 110 -1.28 7.62 1.75
CA ALA A 110 -0.53 7.99 2.94
C ALA A 110 -1.41 8.78 3.92
N SER A 111 -1.07 8.70 5.20
CA SER A 111 -1.57 9.61 6.24
C SER A 111 -0.50 10.64 6.57
N GLU A 112 -0.82 11.92 6.48
CA GLU A 112 0.10 13.00 6.85
C GLU A 112 0.46 12.96 8.34
N LYS A 113 -0.46 12.48 9.17
CA LYS A 113 -0.30 12.34 10.61
C LYS A 113 0.74 11.28 10.98
N PHE A 114 0.71 10.13 10.32
CA PHE A 114 1.55 8.97 10.66
C PHE A 114 2.80 8.87 9.78
N HIS A 115 2.71 9.19 8.50
CA HIS A 115 3.81 9.05 7.53
C HIS A 115 4.52 10.39 7.35
N ARG A 116 5.45 10.67 8.26
CA ARG A 116 6.22 11.91 8.30
C ARG A 116 7.72 11.64 8.34
N PRO A 117 8.55 12.57 7.85
CA PRO A 117 9.99 12.43 7.96
C PRO A 117 10.43 12.36 9.43
N LEU A 118 11.28 11.39 9.73
CA LEU A 118 11.96 11.23 11.00
C LEU A 118 13.48 11.17 10.76
N PRO A 119 14.29 11.59 11.73
CA PRO A 119 15.76 11.50 11.64
C PRO A 119 16.21 10.07 11.40
N LEU A 120 17.19 9.88 10.53
CA LEU A 120 17.84 8.61 10.32
C LEU A 120 18.55 8.18 11.61
N ARG A 121 18.50 6.90 11.93
CA ARG A 121 19.27 6.34 13.06
C ARG A 121 20.77 6.34 12.76
N GLU A 122 21.58 6.43 13.81
CA GLU A 122 23.05 6.38 13.68
C GLU A 122 23.53 4.99 13.20
N ASP A 123 22.80 3.94 13.56
CA ASP A 123 23.06 2.54 13.19
C ASP A 123 22.21 2.07 11.99
N ALA A 124 21.72 2.99 11.16
CA ALA A 124 20.91 2.66 10.02
C ALA A 124 21.70 1.87 8.97
N THR A 125 21.07 0.82 8.45
CA THR A 125 21.56 0.03 7.31
C THR A 125 21.47 0.81 6.00
N ASP A 126 22.05 0.27 4.93
CA ASP A 126 21.93 0.87 3.59
C ASP A 126 20.48 0.85 3.14
N PHE A 127 19.78 -0.28 3.36
CA PHE A 127 18.40 -0.46 2.95
C PHE A 127 17.50 -0.89 4.09
N VAL A 128 16.21 -0.54 3.98
CA VAL A 128 15.16 -1.06 4.85
C VAL A 128 13.99 -1.62 4.03
N PHE A 129 13.55 -2.80 4.39
CA PHE A 129 12.35 -3.43 3.86
C PHE A 129 11.30 -3.57 4.97
N SER A 130 10.07 -3.16 4.71
CA SER A 130 8.95 -3.36 5.63
C SER A 130 7.79 -4.04 4.89
N GLY A 131 7.48 -5.28 5.26
CA GLY A 131 6.40 -6.05 4.67
C GLY A 131 6.55 -7.54 4.87
N ASN A 132 5.46 -8.28 4.72
CA ASN A 132 5.47 -9.73 4.84
C ASN A 132 6.02 -10.39 3.57
N TRP A 133 6.57 -11.58 3.73
CA TRP A 133 7.24 -12.27 2.62
C TRP A 133 6.27 -12.84 1.61
N TYR A 134 5.21 -13.54 2.05
CA TYR A 134 4.20 -14.18 1.19
C TYR A 134 4.75 -15.03 0.05
N ASP A 135 5.99 -15.55 0.22
CA ASP A 135 6.80 -16.18 -0.83
C ASP A 135 6.12 -17.42 -1.43
N SER A 136 5.42 -18.19 -0.60
CA SER A 136 4.69 -19.39 -1.03
C SER A 136 3.35 -19.09 -1.71
N GLN A 137 2.81 -17.88 -1.55
CA GLN A 137 1.45 -17.56 -1.98
C GLN A 137 1.42 -16.72 -3.25
N TRP A 138 2.42 -15.82 -3.43
CA TRP A 138 2.38 -14.82 -4.50
C TRP A 138 3.67 -14.77 -5.29
N GLU A 139 3.60 -15.21 -6.54
CA GLU A 139 4.74 -15.27 -7.46
C GLU A 139 5.38 -13.88 -7.70
N ALA A 140 4.55 -12.84 -7.85
CA ALA A 140 5.06 -11.48 -8.04
C ALA A 140 5.84 -10.95 -6.83
N ARG A 141 5.42 -11.32 -5.62
CA ARG A 141 6.17 -10.99 -4.40
C ARG A 141 7.53 -11.66 -4.39
N ARG A 142 7.56 -12.96 -4.67
CA ARG A 142 8.81 -13.74 -4.79
C ARG A 142 9.72 -13.14 -5.85
N TRP A 143 9.18 -12.85 -7.01
CA TRP A 143 9.92 -12.20 -8.09
C TRP A 143 10.52 -10.86 -7.64
N GLY A 144 9.76 -9.97 -7.00
CA GLY A 144 10.24 -8.69 -6.50
C GLY A 144 11.35 -8.84 -5.44
N VAL A 145 11.25 -9.84 -4.55
CA VAL A 145 12.32 -10.16 -3.59
C VAL A 145 13.58 -10.63 -4.33
N GLN A 146 13.45 -11.53 -5.31
CA GLN A 146 14.57 -12.08 -6.08
C GLN A 146 15.24 -11.04 -6.99
N THR A 147 14.53 -10.04 -7.45
CA THR A 147 15.07 -9.02 -8.37
C THR A 147 15.55 -7.75 -7.66
N VAL A 148 15.06 -7.46 -6.46
CA VAL A 148 15.43 -6.24 -5.74
C VAL A 148 16.22 -6.57 -4.47
N ILE A 149 15.65 -7.37 -3.57
CA ILE A 149 16.21 -7.53 -2.23
C ILE A 149 17.45 -8.44 -2.23
N LEU A 150 17.34 -9.64 -2.80
CA LEU A 150 18.44 -10.61 -2.76
C LEU A 150 19.68 -10.12 -3.49
N PRO A 151 19.61 -9.52 -4.69
CA PRO A 151 20.83 -9.02 -5.35
C PRO A 151 21.57 -7.95 -4.55
N LEU A 152 20.85 -7.10 -3.80
CA LEU A 152 21.49 -6.13 -2.90
C LEU A 152 22.21 -6.82 -1.74
N ALA A 153 21.57 -7.81 -1.11
CA ALA A 153 22.22 -8.60 -0.04
C ALA A 153 23.42 -9.38 -0.56
N GLU A 154 23.34 -9.99 -1.75
CA GLU A 154 24.43 -10.72 -2.40
C GLU A 154 25.59 -9.79 -2.81
N ALA A 155 25.30 -8.52 -3.12
CA ALA A 155 26.31 -7.50 -3.36
C ALA A 155 26.97 -6.95 -2.08
N GLY A 156 26.53 -7.42 -0.90
CA GLY A 156 27.12 -7.08 0.40
C GLY A 156 26.53 -5.82 1.05
N TYR A 157 25.45 -5.27 0.52
CA TYR A 157 24.75 -4.17 1.19
C TYR A 157 24.01 -4.67 2.44
N SER A 158 23.94 -3.80 3.46
CA SER A 158 23.22 -4.09 4.69
C SER A 158 21.72 -3.78 4.55
N ILE A 159 20.87 -4.72 5.00
CA ILE A 159 19.41 -4.62 4.89
C ILE A 159 18.76 -4.89 6.24
N THR A 160 17.91 -3.98 6.72
CA THR A 160 17.02 -4.23 7.85
C THR A 160 15.64 -4.66 7.30
N CYS A 161 15.17 -5.82 7.74
CA CYS A 161 13.87 -6.37 7.34
C CYS A 161 12.88 -6.34 8.50
N PHE A 162 11.75 -5.66 8.32
CA PHE A 162 10.59 -5.72 9.22
C PHE A 162 9.51 -6.60 8.60
N SER A 163 9.17 -7.71 9.23
CA SER A 163 8.13 -8.64 8.78
C SER A 163 7.53 -9.42 9.93
N LEU A 164 6.31 -9.93 9.76
CA LEU A 164 5.67 -10.79 10.76
C LEU A 164 6.40 -12.12 10.90
N ASP A 165 6.81 -12.69 9.78
CA ASP A 165 7.50 -13.97 9.71
C ASP A 165 8.98 -13.76 9.40
N GLU A 166 9.80 -14.70 9.87
CA GLU A 166 11.23 -14.76 9.55
C GLU A 166 11.44 -14.85 8.02
N PRO A 167 12.43 -14.10 7.45
CA PRO A 167 12.76 -14.22 6.04
C PRO A 167 13.06 -15.67 5.62
N PRO A 168 12.46 -16.16 4.53
CA PRO A 168 12.75 -17.52 4.03
C PRO A 168 14.10 -17.60 3.30
N TYR A 169 14.90 -16.54 3.35
CA TYR A 169 16.18 -16.42 2.67
C TYR A 169 17.32 -16.28 3.68
N PRO A 170 18.19 -17.31 3.84
CA PRO A 170 19.23 -17.34 4.88
C PRO A 170 20.18 -16.13 4.85
N ILE A 171 20.45 -15.57 3.66
CA ILE A 171 21.32 -14.39 3.53
C ILE A 171 20.80 -13.17 4.30
N LEU A 172 19.47 -13.02 4.43
CA LEU A 172 18.86 -11.91 5.16
C LEU A 172 18.89 -12.06 6.68
N LEU A 173 19.34 -13.22 7.18
CA LEU A 173 19.52 -13.53 8.60
C LEU A 173 20.99 -13.45 9.05
N GLN A 174 21.89 -13.11 8.12
CA GLN A 174 23.33 -13.07 8.37
C GLN A 174 23.85 -11.63 8.31
N GLU A 175 24.78 -11.28 9.20
CA GLU A 175 25.47 -10.00 9.14
C GLU A 175 26.01 -9.72 7.70
N PRO A 176 25.87 -8.50 7.19
CA PRO A 176 25.40 -7.28 7.85
C PRO A 176 23.87 -7.06 7.82
N ASN A 177 23.09 -8.06 7.39
CA ASN A 177 21.63 -7.96 7.37
C ASN A 177 21.03 -8.28 8.74
N GLN A 178 19.81 -7.81 8.98
CA GLN A 178 19.07 -8.11 10.21
C GLN A 178 17.58 -8.21 9.96
N TRP A 179 16.93 -9.11 10.71
CA TRP A 179 15.49 -9.21 10.78
C TRP A 179 14.96 -8.72 12.12
N ILE A 180 13.90 -7.93 12.09
CA ILE A 180 13.20 -7.43 13.27
C ILE A 180 11.75 -7.92 13.20
N GLY A 181 11.47 -8.99 13.94
CA GLY A 181 10.14 -9.57 14.04
C GLY A 181 9.22 -8.80 14.99
N PRO A 182 7.94 -9.19 15.05
CA PRO A 182 6.94 -8.47 15.86
C PRO A 182 7.20 -8.52 17.38
N THR A 183 7.91 -9.54 17.83
CA THR A 183 8.28 -9.73 19.25
C THR A 183 9.66 -9.18 19.60
N ASP A 184 10.41 -8.67 18.64
CA ASP A 184 11.70 -8.04 18.89
C ASP A 184 11.47 -6.74 19.68
N PRO A 185 12.17 -6.53 20.83
CA PRO A 185 11.99 -5.30 21.62
C PRO A 185 12.37 -4.02 20.87
N ARG A 186 13.10 -4.12 19.76
CA ARG A 186 13.44 -3.00 18.88
C ARG A 186 12.32 -2.69 17.88
N SER A 187 11.33 -3.58 17.73
CA SER A 187 10.24 -3.39 16.80
C SER A 187 9.35 -2.23 17.25
N PRO A 188 9.13 -1.21 16.40
CA PRO A 188 8.27 -0.08 16.76
C PRO A 188 6.77 -0.43 16.73
N GLY A 189 6.43 -1.70 16.52
CA GLY A 189 5.04 -2.16 16.38
C GLY A 189 4.54 -2.14 14.93
N TYR A 190 3.31 -2.60 14.72
CA TYR A 190 2.77 -2.81 13.37
C TYR A 190 1.99 -1.59 12.85
N TYR A 191 1.20 -0.93 13.69
CA TYR A 191 0.33 0.18 13.29
C TYR A 191 0.88 1.54 13.74
N GLY A 192 0.91 2.49 12.81
CA GLY A 192 1.35 3.87 13.08
C GLY A 192 2.85 4.05 13.20
N ALA A 193 3.62 2.98 13.27
CA ALA A 193 5.06 2.98 13.47
C ALA A 193 5.87 2.89 12.16
N THR A 194 5.22 2.96 11.01
CA THR A 194 5.87 2.78 9.71
C THR A 194 6.95 3.84 9.46
N ALA A 195 6.73 5.09 9.89
CA ALA A 195 7.73 6.14 9.80
C ALA A 195 9.00 5.80 10.59
N GLU A 196 8.86 5.20 11.78
CA GLU A 196 9.98 4.76 12.62
C GLU A 196 10.72 3.59 11.99
N GLN A 197 10.03 2.63 11.37
CA GLN A 197 10.68 1.53 10.63
C GLN A 197 11.58 2.07 9.53
N TYR A 198 11.16 3.10 8.81
CA TYR A 198 11.97 3.69 7.74
C TYR A 198 13.18 4.49 8.23
N THR A 199 13.33 4.75 9.52
CA THR A 199 14.58 5.32 10.08
C THR A 199 15.74 4.32 10.13
N TRP A 200 15.48 3.03 9.97
CA TRP A 200 16.46 1.95 10.05
C TRP A 200 17.26 1.72 8.76
N GLY A 201 16.92 2.37 7.67
CA GLY A 201 17.68 2.31 6.43
C GLY A 201 17.75 3.64 5.72
N LYS A 202 18.83 3.87 4.97
CA LYS A 202 19.00 5.07 4.15
C LYS A 202 18.00 5.10 3.00
N VAL A 203 17.77 3.95 2.37
CA VAL A 203 16.86 3.76 1.23
C VAL A 203 15.81 2.71 1.60
N ALA A 204 14.55 2.97 1.32
CA ALA A 204 13.48 1.98 1.49
C ALA A 204 13.31 1.11 0.24
N LEU A 205 13.01 -0.18 0.45
CA LEU A 205 12.77 -1.16 -0.61
C LEU A 205 11.28 -1.45 -0.75
N GLY A 206 10.81 -1.54 -1.99
CA GLY A 206 9.43 -1.86 -2.32
C GLY A 206 9.30 -3.08 -3.22
N VAL A 207 8.51 -4.05 -2.79
CA VAL A 207 8.05 -5.15 -3.64
C VAL A 207 6.54 -5.26 -3.54
N ASN A 208 5.88 -5.42 -4.67
CA ASN A 208 4.43 -5.46 -4.76
C ASN A 208 3.90 -6.90 -4.71
N ASN A 209 2.64 -7.04 -4.33
CA ASN A 209 1.94 -8.32 -4.31
C ASN A 209 1.23 -8.61 -5.65
N GLN A 210 1.60 -7.92 -6.71
CA GLN A 210 0.93 -8.06 -8.00
C GLN A 210 1.10 -9.47 -8.55
N ARG A 211 -0.01 -10.01 -9.05
CA ARG A 211 -0.01 -11.10 -10.02
C ARG A 211 -0.22 -10.52 -11.41
N SER A 212 0.80 -10.52 -12.22
CA SER A 212 0.59 -10.38 -13.67
C SER A 212 -0.25 -11.57 -14.14
N GLY A 213 -1.36 -11.28 -14.82
CA GLY A 213 -2.13 -12.32 -15.50
C GLY A 213 -2.97 -13.24 -14.60
N MET A 214 -3.59 -12.74 -13.56
CA MET A 214 -4.59 -13.51 -12.81
C MET A 214 -5.74 -13.96 -13.71
N ASP A 215 -5.82 -15.28 -13.93
CA ASP A 215 -6.98 -15.96 -14.51
C ASP A 215 -7.51 -15.35 -15.83
N GLY A 216 -6.63 -14.84 -16.69
CA GLY A 216 -7.01 -14.19 -17.94
C GLY A 216 -7.62 -12.80 -17.79
N ARG A 217 -7.50 -12.16 -16.63
CA ARG A 217 -8.06 -10.83 -16.34
C ARG A 217 -7.19 -9.64 -16.78
N GLY A 218 -6.04 -9.88 -17.42
CA GLY A 218 -5.15 -8.82 -17.84
C GLY A 218 -4.19 -8.35 -16.75
N GLU A 219 -3.53 -7.23 -17.02
CA GLU A 219 -2.55 -6.63 -16.11
C GLU A 219 -3.24 -6.01 -14.90
N THR A 220 -2.64 -6.17 -13.71
CA THR A 220 -3.12 -5.54 -12.48
C THR A 220 -2.59 -4.11 -12.37
N VAL A 221 -3.44 -3.17 -11.95
CA VAL A 221 -3.06 -1.76 -11.73
C VAL A 221 -3.26 -1.43 -10.25
N MET A 222 -2.50 -2.12 -9.41
CA MET A 222 -2.51 -1.97 -7.96
C MET A 222 -1.07 -1.76 -7.46
N THR A 223 -0.89 -0.93 -6.45
CA THR A 223 0.37 -0.82 -5.73
C THR A 223 0.18 -0.99 -4.22
N SER A 224 1.23 -1.43 -3.56
CA SER A 224 1.25 -1.56 -2.11
C SER A 224 1.06 -0.20 -1.43
N MET A 225 0.38 -0.18 -0.29
CA MET A 225 0.28 0.96 0.61
C MET A 225 1.67 1.54 0.95
N ARG A 226 2.69 0.67 1.05
CA ARG A 226 4.08 1.04 1.34
C ARG A 226 4.65 2.08 0.39
N THR A 227 4.25 2.08 -0.87
CA THR A 227 4.68 3.10 -1.83
C THR A 227 4.34 4.51 -1.37
N PHE A 228 3.10 4.70 -0.92
CA PHE A 228 2.65 6.00 -0.43
C PHE A 228 3.27 6.36 0.91
N GLU A 229 3.38 5.40 1.82
CA GLU A 229 3.95 5.56 3.15
C GLU A 229 5.42 5.97 3.09
N VAL A 230 6.24 5.22 2.34
CA VAL A 230 7.68 5.49 2.17
C VAL A 230 7.91 6.90 1.64
N LEU A 231 7.22 7.24 0.54
CA LEU A 231 7.39 8.54 -0.09
C LEU A 231 6.89 9.68 0.79
N ALA A 232 5.78 9.49 1.52
CA ALA A 232 5.29 10.47 2.48
C ALA A 232 6.25 10.68 3.67
N CYS A 233 6.99 9.63 4.07
CA CYS A 233 8.06 9.74 5.04
C CYS A 233 9.31 10.46 4.51
N GLY A 234 9.32 10.88 3.25
CA GLY A 234 10.47 11.56 2.64
C GLY A 234 11.70 10.65 2.54
N LYS A 235 11.48 9.36 2.23
CA LYS A 235 12.57 8.39 2.05
C LYS A 235 12.86 8.16 0.58
N PRO A 236 14.14 8.07 0.19
CA PRO A 236 14.51 7.50 -1.09
C PRO A 236 13.90 6.11 -1.24
N PHE A 237 13.32 5.80 -2.40
CA PHE A 237 12.57 4.57 -2.61
C PHE A 237 13.02 3.84 -3.86
N LEU A 238 13.44 2.59 -3.67
CA LEU A 238 13.79 1.65 -4.73
C LEU A 238 12.75 0.55 -4.77
N ALA A 239 12.04 0.41 -5.88
CA ALA A 239 10.93 -0.53 -6.00
C ALA A 239 11.05 -1.48 -7.19
N ALA A 240 10.51 -2.68 -7.05
CA ALA A 240 10.22 -3.55 -8.18
C ALA A 240 9.18 -2.91 -9.10
N HIS A 241 9.25 -3.20 -10.39
CA HIS A 241 8.33 -2.67 -11.40
C HIS A 241 6.85 -2.93 -11.04
N SER A 242 6.01 -1.95 -11.37
CA SER A 242 4.56 -2.03 -11.30
C SER A 242 3.93 -1.03 -12.26
N ASP A 243 3.00 -1.50 -13.10
CA ASP A 243 2.23 -0.65 -14.02
C ASP A 243 1.35 0.37 -13.29
N ALA A 244 1.04 0.09 -12.01
CA ALA A 244 0.31 1.02 -11.18
C ALA A 244 1.05 2.35 -10.93
N TYR A 245 2.37 2.37 -10.99
CA TYR A 245 3.13 3.59 -10.74
C TYR A 245 2.83 4.65 -11.80
N GLU A 246 2.86 4.29 -13.07
CA GLU A 246 2.51 5.20 -14.17
C GLU A 246 1.04 5.63 -14.08
N ALA A 247 0.13 4.69 -13.84
CA ALA A 247 -1.31 4.97 -13.70
C ALA A 247 -1.63 5.93 -12.55
N LEU A 248 -0.80 5.94 -11.49
CA LEU A 248 -0.88 6.83 -10.35
C LEU A 248 -0.12 8.15 -10.54
N GLY A 249 0.56 8.33 -11.67
CA GLY A 249 1.33 9.53 -11.99
C GLY A 249 2.73 9.58 -11.36
N PHE A 250 3.23 8.46 -10.79
CA PHE A 250 4.62 8.40 -10.33
C PHE A 250 5.59 8.42 -11.52
N LYS A 251 6.65 9.21 -11.37
CA LYS A 251 7.74 9.27 -12.34
C LYS A 251 8.92 8.46 -11.85
N ASN A 252 9.45 7.60 -12.71
CA ASN A 252 10.68 6.88 -12.44
C ASN A 252 11.89 7.82 -12.64
N ALA A 253 12.79 7.84 -11.67
CA ALA A 253 14.10 8.46 -11.82
C ALA A 253 15.03 7.46 -12.52
N ALA A 254 15.54 7.82 -13.67
CA ALA A 254 16.53 6.99 -14.37
C ALA A 254 17.89 7.06 -13.65
N PHE A 255 18.56 5.91 -13.46
CA PHE A 255 19.93 5.88 -12.98
C PHE A 255 20.85 6.69 -13.87
N GLY A 256 21.68 7.54 -13.25
CA GLY A 256 22.69 8.34 -13.96
C GLY A 256 22.18 9.63 -14.64
N ILE A 257 20.91 9.94 -14.53
CA ILE A 257 20.33 11.17 -15.04
C ILE A 257 19.81 12.01 -13.88
N GLU A 258 20.27 13.25 -13.74
CA GLU A 258 19.62 14.26 -12.91
C GLU A 258 18.20 14.44 -13.43
N GLY A 259 17.21 13.87 -12.74
CA GLY A 259 15.86 13.78 -13.26
C GLY A 259 14.77 14.18 -12.30
N GLU A 260 13.60 14.41 -12.84
CA GLU A 260 12.37 14.80 -12.13
C GLU A 260 11.63 13.61 -11.47
N GLY A 261 12.30 12.45 -11.27
CA GLY A 261 11.66 11.25 -10.72
C GLY A 261 11.30 11.36 -9.25
N HIS A 262 10.28 10.59 -8.86
CA HIS A 262 9.78 10.49 -7.48
C HIS A 262 10.40 9.29 -6.74
N MET A 263 10.82 8.27 -7.47
CA MET A 263 11.34 7.00 -6.97
C MET A 263 12.14 6.31 -8.06
N ILE A 264 12.91 5.29 -7.71
CA ILE A 264 13.52 4.38 -8.69
C ILE A 264 12.66 3.12 -8.79
N VAL A 265 12.34 2.76 -10.01
CA VAL A 265 11.65 1.52 -10.36
C VAL A 265 12.61 0.68 -11.19
N LEU A 266 12.97 -0.50 -10.69
CA LEU A 266 13.77 -1.45 -11.44
C LEU A 266 12.90 -2.15 -12.50
N PRO A 267 13.31 -2.14 -13.77
CA PRO A 267 12.68 -2.94 -14.81
C PRO A 267 12.74 -4.44 -14.48
N CYS A 268 11.86 -5.21 -15.10
CA CYS A 268 11.69 -6.64 -14.84
C CYS A 268 12.95 -7.50 -15.06
N ASP A 269 13.90 -7.02 -15.84
CA ASP A 269 15.11 -7.72 -16.27
C ASP A 269 16.41 -7.06 -15.78
N CYS A 270 16.31 -6.00 -14.99
CA CYS A 270 17.48 -5.29 -14.48
C CYS A 270 17.85 -5.77 -13.08
N GLN A 271 19.15 -5.97 -12.88
CA GLN A 271 19.76 -6.09 -11.57
C GLN A 271 20.20 -4.71 -11.07
N PRO A 272 20.14 -4.44 -9.76
CA PRO A 272 20.68 -3.20 -9.21
C PRO A 272 22.16 -3.06 -9.58
N ASP A 273 22.55 -1.87 -10.05
CA ASP A 273 23.94 -1.57 -10.37
C ASP A 273 24.79 -1.58 -9.09
N VAL A 274 26.07 -1.90 -9.26
CA VAL A 274 27.04 -2.09 -8.16
C VAL A 274 27.27 -0.79 -7.35
N ASP A 275 27.02 0.40 -7.93
CA ASP A 275 27.17 1.71 -7.26
C ASP A 275 25.83 2.39 -6.93
N ILE A 276 24.81 1.60 -6.60
CA ILE A 276 23.47 2.12 -6.32
C ILE A 276 23.46 3.10 -5.13
N MET A 277 24.28 2.86 -4.11
CA MET A 277 24.36 3.75 -2.94
C MET A 277 25.02 5.07 -3.29
N GLY A 278 26.09 5.09 -4.11
CA GLY A 278 26.71 6.32 -4.58
C GLY A 278 25.75 7.17 -5.43
N TRP A 279 24.79 6.57 -6.09
CA TRP A 279 23.70 7.30 -6.76
C TRP A 279 22.74 7.91 -5.74
N PHE A 280 22.27 7.14 -4.75
CA PHE A 280 21.37 7.63 -3.71
C PHE A 280 22.02 8.72 -2.83
N ASP A 281 23.29 8.62 -2.54
CA ASP A 281 24.05 9.65 -1.80
C ASP A 281 24.06 11.00 -2.53
N ARG A 282 24.02 11.00 -3.86
CA ARG A 282 23.99 12.22 -4.67
C ARG A 282 22.60 12.78 -4.93
N PHE A 283 21.63 11.92 -5.17
CA PHE A 283 20.33 12.31 -5.73
C PHE A 283 19.13 11.88 -4.86
N GLY A 284 19.35 11.03 -3.86
CA GLY A 284 18.31 10.41 -3.05
C GLY A 284 17.44 11.42 -2.32
N ASP A 285 18.04 12.41 -1.67
CA ASP A 285 17.30 13.41 -0.90
C ASP A 285 16.38 14.26 -1.79
N ALA A 286 16.90 14.74 -2.91
CA ALA A 286 16.10 15.54 -3.85
C ALA A 286 14.95 14.72 -4.49
N MET A 287 15.18 13.42 -4.75
CA MET A 287 14.14 12.51 -5.22
C MET A 287 13.09 12.25 -4.14
N ALA A 288 13.51 12.01 -2.91
CA ALA A 288 12.62 11.77 -1.78
C ALA A 288 11.73 12.98 -1.47
N GLU A 289 12.29 14.20 -1.55
CA GLU A 289 11.53 15.44 -1.39
C GLU A 289 10.44 15.57 -2.47
N ARG A 290 10.78 15.33 -3.74
CA ARG A 290 9.80 15.34 -4.83
C ARG A 290 8.73 14.25 -4.66
N GLY A 291 9.14 13.03 -4.30
CA GLY A 291 8.22 11.93 -4.03
C GLY A 291 7.24 12.26 -2.91
N ARG A 292 7.75 12.83 -1.81
CA ARG A 292 6.91 13.30 -0.70
C ARG A 292 5.93 14.39 -1.13
N ALA A 293 6.42 15.43 -1.80
CA ALA A 293 5.57 16.53 -2.27
C ALA A 293 4.44 16.01 -3.18
N PHE A 294 4.76 15.08 -4.08
CA PHE A 294 3.77 14.46 -4.98
C PHE A 294 2.72 13.64 -4.21
N VAL A 295 3.14 12.78 -3.28
CA VAL A 295 2.20 11.98 -2.48
C VAL A 295 1.28 12.85 -1.64
N LEU A 296 1.82 13.86 -0.97
CA LEU A 296 1.02 14.77 -0.16
C LEU A 296 0.03 15.59 -1.01
N ALA A 297 0.40 15.96 -2.23
CA ALA A 297 -0.48 16.70 -3.13
C ALA A 297 -1.60 15.85 -3.76
N HIS A 298 -1.43 14.51 -3.88
CA HIS A 298 -2.33 13.69 -4.71
C HIS A 298 -2.78 12.37 -4.07
N HIS A 299 -2.08 11.86 -3.05
CA HIS A 299 -2.26 10.50 -2.57
C HIS A 299 -2.32 10.39 -1.05
N THR A 300 -3.06 11.29 -0.38
CA THR A 300 -3.39 11.18 1.04
C THR A 300 -4.76 10.54 1.25
N TYR A 301 -5.04 10.04 2.45
CA TYR A 301 -6.38 9.57 2.80
C TYR A 301 -7.44 10.67 2.71
N GLY A 302 -7.08 11.94 2.89
CA GLY A 302 -7.97 13.05 2.62
C GLY A 302 -8.44 13.12 1.15
N HIS A 303 -7.56 12.80 0.19
CA HIS A 303 -7.94 12.68 -1.21
C HIS A 303 -8.89 11.51 -1.45
N ARG A 304 -8.69 10.38 -0.73
CA ARG A 304 -9.57 9.20 -0.85
C ARG A 304 -10.96 9.47 -0.30
N MET A 305 -11.06 10.11 0.86
CA MET A 305 -12.36 10.49 1.44
C MET A 305 -13.11 11.46 0.54
N ARG A 306 -12.44 12.45 -0.04
CA ARG A 306 -13.06 13.35 -1.03
C ARG A 306 -13.57 12.61 -2.26
N ALA A 307 -12.80 11.68 -2.80
CA ALA A 307 -13.22 10.87 -3.95
C ALA A 307 -14.44 10.00 -3.66
N ILE A 308 -14.56 9.43 -2.44
CA ILE A 308 -15.76 8.72 -2.00
C ILE A 308 -16.95 9.69 -1.97
N MET A 309 -16.81 10.85 -1.35
CA MET A 309 -17.88 11.86 -1.26
C MET A 309 -18.36 12.34 -2.65
N GLU A 310 -17.42 12.62 -3.55
CA GLU A 310 -17.74 13.01 -4.93
C GLU A 310 -18.46 11.93 -5.72
N ALA A 311 -18.18 10.66 -5.44
CA ALA A 311 -18.85 9.54 -6.08
C ALA A 311 -20.29 9.34 -5.60
N ILE A 312 -20.58 9.71 -4.36
CA ILE A 312 -21.91 9.57 -3.74
C ILE A 312 -22.83 10.73 -4.15
N GLY A 313 -22.28 11.94 -4.35
CA GLY A 313 -23.01 13.17 -4.68
C GLY A 313 -23.17 14.06 -3.48
#